data_39a5073beef7ddac2d89e848ad0e824a
#
_entry.id   39a5073beef7ddac2d89e848ad0e824a
#
_cell.length_a   1.000
_cell.length_b   1.000
_cell.length_c   1.000
_cell.angle_alpha   90.00
_cell.angle_beta   90.00
_cell.angle_gamma   90.00
#
_symmetry.space_group_name_H-M   'P 1'
#
loop_
_entity.id
_entity.type
_entity.pdbx_description
1 polymer ?
#
loop_
_entity_poly.entity_id
_entity_poly.type
_entity_poly.pdbx_seq_one_letter_code
_entity_poly.pdbx_strand_id
1 'polypeptide(L)'
;MKRYITLLPMLLAAALGIAQTANDTINRMVIVESTYNPIIAGAVKRTFIPEEVKPSMNREEVVYANENVDLTNFDRTAKKAALAEVAPEKGLPGYAHLGYGNYNNLSALAAYKWNINADNALAIKGHTNGWNGKYCLSDGTRWHSYYYDMGLNADYDMKLGNIALNAGAHLNHYTYNYLDDSSQKANDFGLYATIKGDAAERYCYRGTLSYDRFAYKNLLAENHVHGKVSFGMDLYEWGMAEVQLSTDVLGYQSMAEYNGYFSLGITPQWTYRYEDFQFIAGFNMDFQGGKHVKHPLQLSPECSISYVPNKRFQALFTFDGGREIHTLSDLHHRSPYWPSVEQIRPTYTFMNARLEGGVRIIDGLHLHLGGGYRVLGDALFDLPVGEGRGMYTRLFNHKAQVATIDGKVSYTYKDFVSVSAKGAYQHWMLKDDRVLLARAPQFNMDVDARVRIIPNLYGYTNLHLVSFTDTKVIERERAIIDWSLGANYALNRHFSFFLDVHNLLNRRYSYYAGYPAQGFNVLTGAIVKF
;
A
#
# COMPACT_ATOMS: atom_id res chain seq x y z
N MET A 1 25.27 27.08 19.58
CA MET A 1 23.86 26.66 19.66
C MET A 1 22.80 27.78 19.62
N LYS A 2 23.15 29.04 19.56
CA LYS A 2 22.18 30.17 19.52
C LYS A 2 21.73 30.64 18.11
N ARG A 3 22.29 30.08 17.04
CA ARG A 3 21.99 30.52 15.64
C ARG A 3 20.93 29.68 14.90
N TYR A 4 20.47 28.59 15.48
CA TYR A 4 19.47 27.70 14.82
C TYR A 4 18.04 27.86 15.35
N ILE A 5 17.87 28.58 16.48
CA ILE A 5 16.54 28.81 17.09
C ILE A 5 15.75 29.89 16.36
N THR A 6 16.42 30.72 15.55
CA THR A 6 15.76 31.81 14.78
C THR A 6 15.28 31.40 13.39
N LEU A 7 15.65 30.23 12.88
CA LEU A 7 15.20 29.75 11.57
C LEU A 7 13.80 29.10 11.61
N LEU A 8 13.44 28.48 12.72
CA LEU A 8 12.13 27.83 12.86
C LEU A 8 10.95 28.82 12.84
N PRO A 9 10.99 29.95 13.57
CA PRO A 9 9.93 30.97 13.47
C PRO A 9 9.91 31.74 12.15
N MET A 10 11.04 31.83 11.43
CA MET A 10 11.05 32.43 10.09
C MET A 10 10.41 31.54 9.03
N LEU A 11 10.58 30.23 9.12
CA LEU A 11 9.87 29.28 8.25
C LEU A 11 8.36 29.25 8.55
N LEU A 12 7.96 29.35 9.81
CA LEU A 12 6.55 29.50 10.20
C LEU A 12 5.96 30.83 9.74
N ALA A 13 6.72 31.92 9.81
CA ALA A 13 6.27 33.23 9.36
C ALA A 13 6.15 33.34 7.83
N ALA A 14 6.99 32.64 7.07
CA ALA A 14 6.87 32.54 5.62
C ALA A 14 5.64 31.74 5.17
N ALA A 15 5.22 30.74 5.96
CA ALA A 15 4.00 29.97 5.70
C ALA A 15 2.72 30.76 6.03
N LEU A 16 2.78 31.72 6.96
CA LEU A 16 1.63 32.54 7.38
C LEU A 16 1.39 33.77 6.49
N GLY A 17 2.33 34.13 5.62
CA GLY A 17 2.26 35.33 4.78
C GLY A 17 1.44 35.22 3.49
N ILE A 18 0.86 34.07 3.16
CA ILE A 18 0.13 33.84 1.90
C ILE A 18 -1.39 33.66 2.09
N ALA A 19 -1.89 33.92 3.31
CA ALA A 19 -3.31 33.73 3.60
C ALA A 19 -4.08 35.03 3.50
N GLN A 20 -4.61 35.36 2.35
CA GLN A 20 -5.79 36.26 2.26
C GLN A 20 -6.80 35.74 1.23
N THR A 21 -8.01 35.57 1.77
CA THR A 21 -9.36 35.57 1.19
C THR A 21 -9.89 34.36 0.46
N ALA A 22 -10.96 33.87 1.00
CA ALA A 22 -12.31 33.65 0.53
C ALA A 22 -12.89 32.31 0.99
N ASN A 23 -14.01 32.40 1.69
CA ASN A 23 -14.92 31.32 2.06
C ASN A 23 -15.24 30.44 0.86
N ASP A 24 -14.80 29.21 0.88
CA ASP A 24 -15.43 28.17 0.07
C ASP A 24 -15.28 26.80 0.72
N THR A 25 -16.35 26.04 0.65
CA THR A 25 -16.52 24.74 1.25
C THR A 25 -15.40 23.76 0.94
N ILE A 26 -14.92 23.10 1.97
CA ILE A 26 -13.84 22.12 1.98
C ILE A 26 -14.07 21.04 0.92
N ASN A 27 -13.35 21.11 -0.17
CA ASN A 27 -13.17 20.00 -1.09
C ASN A 27 -12.01 19.17 -0.56
N ARG A 28 -12.35 18.11 0.16
CA ARG A 28 -11.38 17.12 0.59
C ARG A 28 -10.80 16.44 -0.64
N MET A 29 -9.58 16.77 -0.98
CA MET A 29 -8.80 15.87 -1.78
C MET A 29 -8.43 14.71 -0.85
N VAL A 30 -9.16 13.62 -0.95
CA VAL A 30 -8.72 12.35 -0.39
C VAL A 30 -7.49 11.99 -1.20
N ILE A 31 -6.31 12.21 -0.64
CA ILE A 31 -5.16 11.46 -1.05
C ILE A 31 -5.44 10.06 -0.50
N VAL A 32 -6.23 9.29 -1.23
CA VAL A 32 -6.25 7.86 -1.06
C VAL A 32 -4.89 7.42 -1.60
N GLU A 33 -3.91 7.45 -0.75
CA GLU A 33 -2.79 6.57 -0.92
C GLU A 33 -3.27 5.18 -0.51
N SER A 34 -4.10 4.60 -1.37
CA SER A 34 -4.05 3.16 -1.47
C SER A 34 -2.60 2.83 -1.77
N THR A 35 -2.04 1.83 -1.12
CA THR A 35 -0.96 1.05 -1.71
C THR A 35 -1.28 1.01 -3.18
N TYR A 36 -0.56 1.84 -3.95
CA TYR A 36 -0.82 1.97 -5.37
C TYR A 36 -0.46 0.63 -6.00
N ASN A 37 -1.39 -0.28 -5.97
CA ASN A 37 -1.53 -1.23 -7.03
C ASN A 37 -1.93 -0.37 -8.22
N PRO A 38 -1.11 -0.24 -9.26
CA PRO A 38 -1.52 0.40 -10.48
C PRO A 38 -2.59 -0.45 -11.14
N ILE A 39 -3.77 -0.39 -10.59
CA ILE A 39 -4.95 -0.94 -11.21
C ILE A 39 -5.30 0.09 -12.27
N ILE A 40 -4.91 -0.19 -13.49
CA ILE A 40 -5.35 0.58 -14.64
C ILE A 40 -6.84 0.31 -14.78
N ALA A 41 -7.66 1.25 -14.28
CA ALA A 41 -9.09 1.16 -14.47
C ALA A 41 -9.35 1.09 -15.98
N GLY A 42 -9.89 0.00 -16.46
CA GLY A 42 -10.38 -0.12 -17.82
C GLY A 42 -11.31 1.07 -18.05
N ALA A 43 -11.00 1.94 -19.01
CA ALA A 43 -11.83 3.09 -19.28
C ALA A 43 -13.16 2.62 -19.80
N VAL A 44 -14.15 2.77 -18.97
CA VAL A 44 -15.53 2.64 -19.40
C VAL A 44 -15.93 3.95 -20.04
N LYS A 45 -16.24 3.90 -21.32
CA LYS A 45 -16.83 5.02 -22.03
C LYS A 45 -18.19 5.33 -21.40
N ARG A 46 -18.28 6.43 -20.64
CA ARG A 46 -19.58 7.01 -20.28
C ARG A 46 -20.20 7.57 -21.56
N THR A 47 -21.12 6.85 -22.17
CA THR A 47 -21.99 7.32 -23.26
C THR A 47 -23.27 7.95 -22.70
N PHE A 48 -23.22 8.57 -21.55
CA PHE A 48 -24.34 9.34 -21.02
C PHE A 48 -23.90 10.79 -20.82
N ILE A 49 -24.61 11.66 -21.51
CA ILE A 49 -24.74 13.06 -21.06
C ILE A 49 -25.54 12.98 -19.78
N PRO A 50 -24.99 13.34 -18.61
CA PRO A 50 -25.78 13.34 -17.39
C PRO A 50 -26.85 14.44 -17.54
N GLU A 51 -28.12 14.08 -17.40
CA GLU A 51 -29.09 15.06 -16.93
C GLU A 51 -28.57 15.68 -15.65
N GLU A 52 -28.62 17.01 -15.55
CA GLU A 52 -28.24 17.74 -14.33
C GLU A 52 -29.09 17.25 -13.16
N VAL A 53 -28.59 16.24 -12.46
CA VAL A 53 -29.12 15.88 -11.15
C VAL A 53 -28.61 16.92 -10.18
N LYS A 54 -29.50 17.77 -9.68
CA LYS A 54 -29.21 18.68 -8.57
C LYS A 54 -28.57 17.88 -7.45
N PRO A 55 -27.36 18.25 -6.99
CA PRO A 55 -26.69 17.51 -5.93
C PRO A 55 -27.55 17.52 -4.68
N SER A 56 -28.00 16.36 -4.24
CA SER A 56 -28.51 16.21 -2.88
C SER A 56 -27.31 16.42 -1.96
N MET A 57 -27.42 17.39 -1.07
CA MET A 57 -26.39 17.65 -0.06
C MET A 57 -26.46 16.55 1.02
N ASN A 58 -25.99 15.37 0.71
CA ASN A 58 -25.59 14.42 1.72
C ASN A 58 -24.12 14.69 2.01
N ARG A 59 -23.84 15.21 3.18
CA ARG A 59 -22.49 15.30 3.73
C ARG A 59 -22.01 13.88 3.98
N GLU A 60 -21.30 13.29 3.05
CA GLU A 60 -20.48 12.12 3.35
C GLU A 60 -19.27 12.61 4.13
N GLU A 61 -19.19 12.20 5.37
CA GLU A 61 -18.05 12.44 6.23
C GLU A 61 -16.87 11.59 5.73
N VAL A 62 -15.90 12.24 5.13
CA VAL A 62 -14.69 11.56 4.67
C VAL A 62 -13.80 11.30 5.88
N VAL A 63 -13.74 10.08 6.31
CA VAL A 63 -12.80 9.62 7.33
C VAL A 63 -11.40 9.59 6.70
N TYR A 64 -10.50 10.39 7.22
CA TYR A 64 -9.08 10.29 6.88
C TYR A 64 -8.53 9.01 7.50
N ALA A 65 -8.26 8.01 6.68
CA ALA A 65 -7.29 6.99 7.07
C ALA A 65 -5.93 7.68 7.04
N ASN A 66 -5.28 7.82 8.17
CA ASN A 66 -3.84 8.07 8.25
C ASN A 66 -3.15 6.77 7.83
N GLU A 67 -3.26 6.41 6.56
CA GLU A 67 -2.38 5.40 5.99
C GLU A 67 -1.05 6.10 5.79
N ASN A 68 -0.15 5.89 6.73
CA ASN A 68 1.26 6.21 6.55
C ASN A 68 1.69 5.52 5.26
N VAL A 69 2.04 6.32 4.24
CA VAL A 69 2.73 5.77 3.10
C VAL A 69 4.02 5.20 3.62
N ASP A 70 4.05 3.91 3.78
CA ASP A 70 5.27 3.22 4.14
C ASP A 70 6.19 3.21 2.91
N LEU A 71 6.93 4.32 2.74
CA LEU A 71 7.94 4.46 1.71
C LEU A 71 9.13 3.50 1.94
N THR A 72 9.16 2.79 3.08
CA THR A 72 10.13 1.71 3.32
C THR A 72 9.64 0.39 2.76
N ASN A 73 8.33 0.17 2.66
CA ASN A 73 7.75 -0.96 1.97
C ASN A 73 7.68 -0.66 0.47
N PHE A 74 8.80 -0.84 -0.11
CA PHE A 74 8.97 -0.92 -1.53
C PHE A 74 8.17 -2.13 -2.02
N ASP A 75 7.14 -1.91 -2.82
CA ASP A 75 6.46 -3.02 -3.49
C ASP A 75 7.43 -3.64 -4.49
N ARG A 76 8.09 -4.70 -4.02
CA ARG A 76 9.10 -5.47 -4.78
C ARG A 76 8.47 -6.56 -5.61
N THR A 77 7.16 -6.76 -5.46
CA THR A 77 6.48 -7.67 -6.35
C THR A 77 6.67 -7.18 -7.77
N ALA A 78 6.98 -8.10 -8.68
CA ALA A 78 6.91 -7.79 -10.10
C ALA A 78 5.54 -7.16 -10.33
N LYS A 79 5.52 -5.83 -10.54
CA LYS A 79 4.28 -5.16 -10.87
C LYS A 79 3.82 -5.78 -12.17
N LYS A 80 2.91 -6.73 -12.08
CA LYS A 80 2.09 -7.07 -13.22
C LYS A 80 1.45 -5.76 -13.61
N ALA A 81 1.48 -5.38 -14.89
CA ALA A 81 0.59 -4.35 -15.37
C ALA A 81 -0.80 -4.84 -14.99
N ALA A 82 -1.22 -4.46 -13.79
CA ALA A 82 -2.48 -4.92 -13.29
C ALA A 82 -3.50 -4.22 -14.17
N LEU A 83 -4.26 -4.99 -14.93
CA LEU A 83 -5.51 -4.49 -15.43
C LEU A 83 -6.23 -3.92 -14.24
N ALA A 84 -6.51 -2.63 -14.31
CA ALA A 84 -7.31 -1.99 -13.30
C ALA A 84 -8.53 -2.85 -13.06
N GLU A 85 -8.82 -3.14 -11.81
CA GLU A 85 -10.13 -3.62 -11.43
C GLU A 85 -11.12 -2.56 -11.91
N VAL A 86 -11.73 -2.82 -13.04
CA VAL A 86 -12.80 -1.96 -13.54
C VAL A 86 -13.94 -2.18 -12.55
N ALA A 87 -14.22 -1.16 -11.75
CA ALA A 87 -15.45 -1.19 -10.97
C ALA A 87 -16.59 -1.52 -11.94
N PRO A 88 -17.40 -2.56 -11.67
CA PRO A 88 -18.47 -2.93 -12.59
C PRO A 88 -19.37 -1.71 -12.80
N GLU A 89 -19.70 -1.42 -14.06
CA GLU A 89 -20.68 -0.39 -14.38
C GLU A 89 -21.97 -0.69 -13.60
N LYS A 90 -22.67 0.36 -13.15
CA LYS A 90 -23.98 0.20 -12.53
C LYS A 90 -24.85 -0.70 -13.42
N GLY A 91 -25.18 -1.89 -12.97
CA GLY A 91 -25.98 -2.86 -13.73
C GLY A 91 -25.27 -4.12 -14.23
N LEU A 92 -23.92 -4.18 -14.11
CA LEU A 92 -23.14 -5.38 -14.46
C LEU A 92 -22.39 -5.85 -13.22
N PRO A 93 -22.98 -6.71 -12.38
CA PRO A 93 -22.42 -7.12 -11.10
C PRO A 93 -21.24 -8.09 -11.21
N GLY A 94 -21.05 -8.69 -12.37
CA GLY A 94 -20.03 -9.71 -12.61
C GLY A 94 -18.90 -9.21 -13.49
N TYR A 95 -17.68 -9.69 -13.17
CA TYR A 95 -16.45 -9.40 -13.89
C TYR A 95 -15.60 -10.66 -13.94
N ALA A 96 -15.10 -10.99 -15.11
CA ALA A 96 -14.11 -12.05 -15.29
C ALA A 96 -13.01 -11.58 -16.23
N HIS A 97 -11.78 -11.92 -15.92
CA HIS A 97 -10.58 -11.63 -16.67
C HIS A 97 -9.76 -12.90 -16.80
N LEU A 98 -9.28 -13.20 -17.99
CA LEU A 98 -8.38 -14.32 -18.26
C LEU A 98 -7.29 -13.88 -19.20
N GLY A 99 -6.05 -14.03 -18.80
CA GLY A 99 -4.86 -13.74 -19.59
C GLY A 99 -3.86 -14.88 -19.57
N TYR A 100 -3.19 -15.07 -20.69
CA TYR A 100 -2.11 -16.04 -20.83
C TYR A 100 -0.96 -15.45 -21.66
N GLY A 101 0.28 -15.83 -21.34
CA GLY A 101 1.46 -15.26 -21.95
C GLY A 101 2.69 -16.17 -21.99
N ASN A 102 3.80 -15.63 -22.50
CA ASN A 102 5.08 -16.34 -22.46
C ASN A 102 5.53 -16.55 -21.00
N TYR A 103 6.52 -17.39 -20.75
CA TYR A 103 6.87 -17.97 -19.43
C TYR A 103 5.68 -18.69 -18.78
N ASN A 104 4.68 -19.16 -19.56
CA ASN A 104 3.41 -19.67 -19.07
C ASN A 104 2.76 -18.73 -18.03
N ASN A 105 2.89 -17.44 -18.23
CA ASN A 105 2.21 -16.47 -17.39
C ASN A 105 0.70 -16.69 -17.50
N LEU A 106 0.06 -16.88 -16.36
CA LEU A 106 -1.38 -17.00 -16.21
C LEU A 106 -1.87 -15.87 -15.32
N SER A 107 -2.93 -15.20 -15.74
CA SER A 107 -3.65 -14.25 -14.90
C SER A 107 -5.14 -14.47 -15.08
N ALA A 108 -5.82 -14.88 -14.04
CA ALA A 108 -7.26 -15.07 -14.03
C ALA A 108 -7.85 -14.41 -12.78
N LEU A 109 -8.99 -13.74 -12.97
CA LEU A 109 -9.75 -13.13 -11.90
C LEU A 109 -11.23 -13.23 -12.24
N ALA A 110 -12.05 -13.60 -11.27
CA ALA A 110 -13.49 -13.54 -11.38
C ALA A 110 -14.05 -12.88 -10.11
N ALA A 111 -14.96 -11.94 -10.28
CA ALA A 111 -15.61 -11.26 -9.19
C ALA A 111 -17.10 -11.09 -9.48
N TYR A 112 -17.90 -11.23 -8.45
CA TYR A 112 -19.33 -11.02 -8.52
C TYR A 112 -19.81 -10.30 -7.25
N LYS A 113 -20.58 -9.22 -7.44
CA LYS A 113 -21.24 -8.50 -6.34
C LYS A 113 -22.74 -8.72 -6.41
N TRP A 114 -23.24 -9.41 -5.42
CA TRP A 114 -24.66 -9.67 -5.25
C TRP A 114 -25.26 -8.65 -4.28
N ASN A 115 -26.04 -7.72 -4.78
CA ASN A 115 -26.85 -6.83 -3.96
C ASN A 115 -28.12 -7.59 -3.55
N ILE A 116 -28.14 -8.12 -2.32
CA ILE A 116 -29.25 -8.92 -1.79
C ILE A 116 -30.48 -8.02 -1.62
N ASN A 117 -30.25 -6.82 -1.09
CA ASN A 117 -31.23 -5.73 -0.98
C ASN A 117 -30.50 -4.38 -0.90
N ALA A 118 -31.21 -3.29 -0.58
CA ALA A 118 -30.61 -1.94 -0.49
C ALA A 118 -29.52 -1.82 0.59
N ASP A 119 -29.61 -2.63 1.65
CA ASP A 119 -28.77 -2.54 2.84
C ASP A 119 -27.76 -3.69 2.94
N ASN A 120 -27.86 -4.70 2.08
CA ASN A 120 -27.04 -5.90 2.16
C ASN A 120 -26.44 -6.26 0.80
N ALA A 121 -25.13 -6.46 0.78
CA ALA A 121 -24.42 -6.91 -0.40
C ALA A 121 -23.37 -7.98 -0.04
N LEU A 122 -23.18 -8.94 -0.92
CA LEU A 122 -22.15 -9.96 -0.85
C LEU A 122 -21.26 -9.83 -2.09
N ALA A 123 -19.96 -9.65 -1.89
CA ALA A 123 -18.98 -9.68 -2.96
C ALA A 123 -18.11 -10.94 -2.82
N ILE A 124 -17.92 -11.65 -3.92
CA ILE A 124 -17.02 -12.81 -3.99
C ILE A 124 -16.02 -12.54 -5.10
N LYS A 125 -14.74 -12.76 -4.80
CA LYS A 125 -13.64 -12.56 -5.73
C LYS A 125 -12.69 -13.75 -5.65
N GLY A 126 -12.41 -14.37 -6.80
CA GLY A 126 -11.38 -15.40 -6.94
C GLY A 126 -10.31 -14.97 -7.91
N HIS A 127 -9.06 -15.30 -7.62
CA HIS A 127 -7.95 -15.03 -8.54
C HIS A 127 -6.98 -16.19 -8.61
N THR A 128 -6.27 -16.28 -9.73
CA THR A 128 -5.12 -17.15 -9.94
C THR A 128 -4.12 -16.38 -10.78
N ASN A 129 -2.92 -16.22 -10.25
CA ASN A 129 -1.82 -15.59 -10.95
C ASN A 129 -0.58 -16.48 -10.85
N GLY A 130 0.24 -16.51 -11.89
CA GLY A 130 1.46 -17.28 -11.78
C GLY A 130 2.24 -17.34 -13.07
N TRP A 131 3.38 -18.00 -12.97
CA TRP A 131 4.27 -18.28 -14.10
C TRP A 131 5.00 -19.60 -13.91
N ASN A 132 5.51 -20.12 -15.01
CA ASN A 132 6.32 -21.33 -15.02
C ASN A 132 7.27 -21.23 -16.23
N GLY A 133 8.51 -20.83 -16.00
CA GLY A 133 9.43 -20.53 -17.07
C GLY A 133 10.90 -20.67 -16.71
N LYS A 134 11.76 -20.57 -17.71
CA LYS A 134 13.22 -20.67 -17.56
C LYS A 134 13.82 -19.27 -17.49
N TYR A 135 14.61 -19.01 -16.47
CA TYR A 135 15.31 -17.76 -16.23
C TYR A 135 16.82 -17.95 -16.37
N CYS A 136 17.52 -16.94 -16.85
CA CYS A 136 18.97 -16.93 -16.91
C CYS A 136 19.52 -16.24 -15.68
N LEU A 137 20.30 -16.92 -14.87
CA LEU A 137 20.98 -16.36 -13.71
C LEU A 137 22.17 -15.47 -14.13
N SER A 138 22.76 -14.78 -13.16
CA SER A 138 23.92 -13.89 -13.40
C SER A 138 25.16 -14.66 -13.88
N ASP A 139 25.33 -15.90 -13.45
CA ASP A 139 26.40 -16.81 -13.84
C ASP A 139 26.19 -17.48 -15.22
N GLY A 140 25.07 -17.16 -15.91
CA GLY A 140 24.71 -17.75 -17.19
C GLY A 140 23.99 -19.11 -17.09
N THR A 141 23.85 -19.69 -15.91
CA THR A 141 23.07 -20.91 -15.72
C THR A 141 21.58 -20.64 -15.86
N ARG A 142 20.78 -21.70 -16.08
CA ARG A 142 19.34 -21.59 -16.22
C ARG A 142 18.66 -22.17 -14.99
N TRP A 143 17.73 -21.41 -14.46
CA TRP A 143 16.83 -21.82 -13.38
C TRP A 143 15.42 -21.96 -13.92
N HIS A 144 14.74 -23.06 -13.59
CA HIS A 144 13.34 -23.26 -13.91
C HIS A 144 12.49 -22.76 -12.74
N SER A 145 11.98 -21.56 -12.86
CA SER A 145 11.16 -20.92 -11.84
C SER A 145 9.68 -21.14 -12.07
N TYR A 146 8.96 -21.44 -11.02
CA TYR A 146 7.52 -21.31 -11.00
C TYR A 146 7.06 -20.61 -9.72
N TYR A 147 5.98 -19.87 -9.85
CA TYR A 147 5.28 -19.22 -8.77
C TYR A 147 3.80 -19.15 -9.13
N TYR A 148 2.92 -19.61 -8.24
CA TYR A 148 1.49 -19.49 -8.37
C TYR A 148 0.89 -18.97 -7.08
N ASP A 149 0.01 -17.99 -7.23
CA ASP A 149 -0.79 -17.33 -6.21
C ASP A 149 -2.25 -17.52 -6.58
N MET A 150 -3.02 -18.20 -5.73
CA MET A 150 -4.44 -18.46 -5.91
C MET A 150 -5.18 -17.98 -4.67
N GLY A 151 -6.26 -17.24 -4.85
CA GLY A 151 -7.02 -16.71 -3.73
C GLY A 151 -8.51 -16.66 -3.97
N LEU A 152 -9.24 -16.72 -2.86
CA LEU A 152 -10.69 -16.55 -2.79
C LEU A 152 -10.99 -15.58 -1.65
N ASN A 153 -11.73 -14.51 -1.94
CA ASN A 153 -12.18 -13.53 -0.97
C ASN A 153 -13.72 -13.46 -1.00
N ALA A 154 -14.32 -13.30 0.16
CA ALA A 154 -15.74 -13.06 0.30
C ALA A 154 -15.96 -11.93 1.31
N ASP A 155 -16.70 -10.90 0.93
CA ASP A 155 -16.99 -9.71 1.72
C ASP A 155 -18.49 -9.49 1.79
N TYR A 156 -19.01 -9.35 2.99
CA TYR A 156 -20.42 -9.08 3.26
C TYR A 156 -20.59 -7.72 3.91
N ASP A 157 -21.32 -6.84 3.25
CA ASP A 157 -21.67 -5.51 3.72
C ASP A 157 -23.13 -5.51 4.21
N MET A 158 -23.37 -4.97 5.40
CA MET A 158 -24.70 -4.80 5.97
C MET A 158 -24.85 -3.41 6.58
N LYS A 159 -25.98 -2.76 6.32
CA LYS A 159 -26.37 -1.49 6.97
C LYS A 159 -27.61 -1.73 7.84
N LEU A 160 -27.54 -1.30 9.09
CA LEU A 160 -28.63 -1.36 10.08
C LEU A 160 -28.84 0.04 10.66
N GLY A 161 -29.66 0.86 9.98
CA GLY A 161 -29.82 2.26 10.35
C GLY A 161 -28.48 3.01 10.27
N ASN A 162 -28.02 3.52 11.41
CA ASN A 162 -26.74 4.24 11.52
C ASN A 162 -25.52 3.33 11.73
N ILE A 163 -25.70 2.02 11.73
CA ILE A 163 -24.63 1.04 11.92
C ILE A 163 -24.28 0.41 10.57
N ALA A 164 -23.02 0.42 10.21
CA ALA A 164 -22.48 -0.35 9.09
C ALA A 164 -21.61 -1.49 9.63
N LEU A 165 -21.91 -2.70 9.17
CA LEU A 165 -21.11 -3.90 9.43
C LEU A 165 -20.50 -4.37 8.12
N ASN A 166 -19.21 -4.67 8.13
CA ASN A 166 -18.52 -5.37 7.06
C ASN A 166 -17.84 -6.59 7.66
N ALA A 167 -18.07 -7.76 7.08
CA ALA A 167 -17.41 -9.01 7.50
C ALA A 167 -16.91 -9.75 6.29
N GLY A 168 -15.72 -10.33 6.38
CA GLY A 168 -15.15 -11.03 5.24
C GLY A 168 -14.23 -12.17 5.64
N ALA A 169 -13.90 -12.95 4.64
CA ALA A 169 -12.95 -14.06 4.73
C ALA A 169 -12.06 -14.09 3.50
N HIS A 170 -10.80 -14.48 3.68
CA HIS A 170 -9.92 -14.75 2.57
C HIS A 170 -9.21 -16.09 2.75
N LEU A 171 -8.87 -16.69 1.63
CA LEU A 171 -8.06 -17.89 1.55
C LEU A 171 -7.09 -17.74 0.37
N ASN A 172 -5.79 -17.75 0.63
CA ASN A 172 -4.78 -17.72 -0.40
C ASN A 172 -3.87 -18.94 -0.32
N HIS A 173 -3.45 -19.44 -1.45
CA HIS A 173 -2.53 -20.55 -1.60
C HIS A 173 -1.39 -20.14 -2.52
N TYR A 174 -0.16 -20.30 -2.02
CA TYR A 174 1.06 -20.01 -2.75
C TYR A 174 1.84 -21.30 -3.00
N THR A 175 2.39 -21.45 -4.20
CA THR A 175 3.32 -22.55 -4.51
C THR A 175 4.44 -22.03 -5.41
N TYR A 176 5.68 -22.30 -5.03
CA TYR A 176 6.87 -21.78 -5.70
C TYR A 176 8.10 -22.64 -5.44
N ASN A 177 9.19 -22.35 -6.12
CA ASN A 177 10.46 -23.02 -5.88
C ASN A 177 11.59 -22.03 -5.65
N TYR A 178 12.57 -22.48 -4.85
CA TYR A 178 13.83 -21.76 -4.64
C TYR A 178 14.82 -22.01 -5.79
N LEU A 179 15.96 -21.30 -5.76
CA LEU A 179 17.03 -21.45 -6.77
C LEU A 179 17.66 -22.85 -6.81
N ASP A 180 17.62 -23.57 -5.71
CA ASP A 180 18.11 -24.96 -5.58
C ASP A 180 17.08 -26.00 -6.08
N ASP A 181 16.01 -25.54 -6.74
CA ASP A 181 14.88 -26.33 -7.24
C ASP A 181 14.01 -26.95 -6.11
N SER A 182 14.30 -26.72 -4.84
CA SER A 182 13.40 -27.11 -3.75
C SER A 182 12.08 -26.34 -3.82
N SER A 183 10.98 -26.99 -3.48
CA SER A 183 9.64 -26.41 -3.58
C SER A 183 9.06 -26.04 -2.22
N GLN A 184 8.30 -24.95 -2.17
CA GLN A 184 7.57 -24.54 -0.99
C GLN A 184 6.12 -24.22 -1.32
N LYS A 185 5.26 -24.41 -0.33
CA LYS A 185 3.85 -24.02 -0.35
C LYS A 185 3.51 -23.24 0.89
N ALA A 186 2.68 -22.24 0.73
CA ALA A 186 2.13 -21.49 1.85
C ALA A 186 0.62 -21.36 1.70
N ASN A 187 -0.08 -21.29 2.83
CA ASN A 187 -1.49 -21.00 2.91
C ASN A 187 -1.71 -19.79 3.82
N ASP A 188 -2.58 -18.92 3.40
CA ASP A 188 -3.01 -17.75 4.13
C ASP A 188 -4.52 -17.79 4.25
N PHE A 189 -5.04 -17.78 5.47
CA PHE A 189 -6.46 -17.79 5.77
C PHE A 189 -6.76 -16.68 6.76
N GLY A 190 -7.75 -15.84 6.46
CA GLY A 190 -8.18 -14.81 7.40
C GLY A 190 -9.69 -14.63 7.44
N LEU A 191 -10.13 -14.14 8.59
CA LEU A 191 -11.48 -13.70 8.88
C LEU A 191 -11.41 -12.30 9.47
N TYR A 192 -12.32 -11.42 9.09
CA TYR A 192 -12.42 -10.12 9.72
C TYR A 192 -13.88 -9.66 9.86
N ALA A 193 -14.09 -8.80 10.84
CA ALA A 193 -15.34 -8.07 10.99
C ALA A 193 -15.05 -6.63 11.42
N THR A 194 -15.71 -5.69 10.78
CA THR A 194 -15.63 -4.26 11.11
C THR A 194 -17.03 -3.74 11.37
N ILE A 195 -17.20 -3.03 12.47
CA ILE A 195 -18.42 -2.31 12.80
C ILE A 195 -18.11 -0.83 12.92
N LYS A 196 -18.92 0.02 12.36
CA LYS A 196 -18.88 1.47 12.56
C LYS A 196 -20.28 2.01 12.72
N GLY A 197 -20.41 3.03 13.53
CA GLY A 197 -21.69 3.68 13.72
C GLY A 197 -21.55 4.99 14.48
N ASP A 198 -22.59 5.82 14.33
CA ASP A 198 -22.75 7.04 15.09
C ASP A 198 -23.90 6.83 16.07
N ALA A 199 -23.58 6.86 17.37
CA ALA A 199 -24.57 6.77 18.41
C ALA A 199 -25.01 8.18 18.80
N ALA A 200 -26.20 8.58 18.39
CA ALA A 200 -26.72 9.93 18.61
C ALA A 200 -25.67 11.00 18.20
N GLU A 201 -25.90 11.90 17.41
CA GLU A 201 -25.08 12.99 16.83
C GLU A 201 -23.74 13.38 17.52
N ARG A 202 -23.46 12.82 18.72
CA ARG A 202 -22.32 13.17 19.58
C ARG A 202 -21.27 12.08 19.73
N TYR A 203 -21.59 10.82 19.43
CA TYR A 203 -20.70 9.70 19.68
C TYR A 203 -20.46 8.93 18.39
N CYS A 204 -19.22 8.66 18.07
CA CYS A 204 -18.85 7.74 17.01
C CYS A 204 -18.06 6.55 17.57
N TYR A 205 -18.26 5.39 16.99
CA TYR A 205 -17.50 4.21 17.36
C TYR A 205 -17.14 3.40 16.13
N ARG A 206 -15.99 2.77 16.24
CA ARG A 206 -15.50 1.84 15.23
C ARG A 206 -14.84 0.67 15.93
N GLY A 207 -15.09 -0.54 15.44
CA GLY A 207 -14.42 -1.74 15.92
C GLY A 207 -14.00 -2.59 14.73
N THR A 208 -12.82 -3.16 14.79
CA THR A 208 -12.32 -4.16 13.86
C THR A 208 -11.74 -5.31 14.65
N LEU A 209 -12.07 -6.52 14.26
CA LEU A 209 -11.48 -7.75 14.76
C LEU A 209 -11.09 -8.60 13.58
N SER A 210 -9.85 -9.07 13.54
CA SER A 210 -9.41 -10.06 12.55
C SER A 210 -8.69 -11.22 13.21
N TYR A 211 -8.75 -12.35 12.53
CA TYR A 211 -7.95 -13.53 12.78
C TYR A 211 -7.33 -13.99 11.48
N ASP A 212 -6.02 -14.10 11.46
CA ASP A 212 -5.25 -14.50 10.29
C ASP A 212 -4.33 -15.67 10.65
N ARG A 213 -4.26 -16.65 9.76
CA ARG A 213 -3.36 -17.79 9.88
C ARG A 213 -2.55 -17.93 8.61
N PHE A 214 -1.26 -17.73 8.73
CA PHE A 214 -0.31 -17.98 7.65
C PHE A 214 0.55 -19.22 7.97
N ALA A 215 0.70 -20.14 7.02
CA ALA A 215 1.43 -21.39 7.26
C ALA A 215 2.25 -21.82 6.05
N TYR A 216 3.56 -21.93 6.23
CA TYR A 216 4.46 -22.62 5.32
C TYR A 216 4.37 -24.14 5.54
N LYS A 217 4.29 -24.91 4.46
CA LYS A 217 4.22 -26.36 4.55
C LYS A 217 5.47 -26.93 5.24
N ASN A 218 5.27 -27.70 6.32
CA ASN A 218 6.30 -28.41 7.09
C ASN A 218 7.41 -27.50 7.67
N LEU A 219 7.13 -26.21 7.88
CA LEU A 219 8.15 -25.27 8.39
C LEU A 219 7.62 -24.47 9.57
N LEU A 220 6.75 -23.50 9.35
CA LEU A 220 6.33 -22.51 10.31
C LEU A 220 4.89 -22.10 10.05
N ALA A 221 4.10 -21.95 11.11
CA ALA A 221 2.77 -21.36 11.02
C ALA A 221 2.61 -20.29 12.08
N GLU A 222 1.96 -19.19 11.71
CA GLU A 222 1.58 -18.08 12.56
C GLU A 222 0.06 -18.00 12.67
N ASN A 223 -0.42 -17.71 13.86
CA ASN A 223 -1.79 -17.28 14.10
C ASN A 223 -1.72 -15.85 14.64
N HIS A 224 -2.43 -14.95 14.02
CA HIS A 224 -2.49 -13.55 14.40
C HIS A 224 -3.94 -13.17 14.70
N VAL A 225 -4.17 -12.66 15.89
CA VAL A 225 -5.43 -11.99 16.26
C VAL A 225 -5.14 -10.51 16.37
N HIS A 226 -5.84 -9.70 15.59
CA HIS A 226 -5.80 -8.24 15.66
C HIS A 226 -7.16 -7.70 16.05
N GLY A 227 -7.17 -6.82 17.06
CA GLY A 227 -8.35 -6.09 17.50
C GLY A 227 -8.07 -4.60 17.54
N LYS A 228 -9.01 -3.78 17.05
CA LYS A 228 -8.94 -2.33 17.11
C LYS A 228 -10.31 -1.77 17.42
N VAL A 229 -10.42 -0.94 18.44
CA VAL A 229 -11.65 -0.27 18.81
C VAL A 229 -11.35 1.20 19.01
N SER A 230 -12.15 2.08 18.43
CA SER A 230 -12.12 3.50 18.73
C SER A 230 -13.49 4.00 19.17
N PHE A 231 -13.47 4.92 20.11
CA PHE A 231 -14.61 5.64 20.60
C PHE A 231 -14.33 7.13 20.60
N GLY A 232 -15.16 7.90 19.91
CA GLY A 232 -15.05 9.34 19.80
C GLY A 232 -16.29 10.03 20.38
N MET A 233 -16.07 11.19 20.98
CA MET A 233 -17.11 12.05 21.53
C MET A 233 -16.92 13.48 21.05
N ASP A 234 -17.96 14.04 20.44
CA ASP A 234 -18.01 15.46 20.09
C ASP A 234 -18.19 16.33 21.34
N LEU A 235 -17.23 17.23 21.55
CA LEU A 235 -17.20 18.18 22.66
C LEU A 235 -17.70 19.57 22.23
N TYR A 236 -18.44 19.65 21.12
CA TYR A 236 -18.95 20.89 20.51
C TYR A 236 -17.81 21.88 20.11
N GLU A 237 -17.81 23.07 20.69
CA GLU A 237 -16.82 24.11 20.40
C GLU A 237 -15.36 23.69 20.73
N TRP A 238 -15.18 22.66 21.57
CA TRP A 238 -13.88 22.15 21.97
C TRP A 238 -13.33 21.06 21.03
N GLY A 239 -14.09 20.71 19.98
CA GLY A 239 -13.69 19.68 19.01
C GLY A 239 -14.09 18.26 19.44
N MET A 240 -13.36 17.26 19.00
CA MET A 240 -13.66 15.85 19.24
C MET A 240 -12.54 15.18 20.04
N ALA A 241 -12.89 14.49 21.11
CA ALA A 241 -11.98 13.60 21.82
C ALA A 241 -12.21 12.15 21.35
N GLU A 242 -11.14 11.43 21.07
CA GLU A 242 -11.18 10.03 20.65
C GLU A 242 -10.16 9.22 21.44
N VAL A 243 -10.52 8.00 21.81
CA VAL A 243 -9.59 7.01 22.35
C VAL A 243 -9.63 5.77 21.48
N GLN A 244 -8.48 5.37 20.99
CA GLN A 244 -8.31 4.14 20.24
C GLN A 244 -7.56 3.11 21.06
N LEU A 245 -8.06 1.89 21.08
CA LEU A 245 -7.40 0.72 21.64
C LEU A 245 -7.07 -0.25 20.51
N SER A 246 -5.85 -0.76 20.47
CA SER A 246 -5.44 -1.79 19.53
C SER A 246 -4.73 -2.93 20.25
N THR A 247 -4.93 -4.14 19.81
CA THR A 247 -4.25 -5.32 20.36
C THR A 247 -3.84 -6.26 19.26
N ASP A 248 -2.68 -6.87 19.42
CA ASP A 248 -2.17 -7.90 18.55
C ASP A 248 -1.67 -9.08 19.39
N VAL A 249 -2.04 -10.27 18.98
CA VAL A 249 -1.58 -11.52 19.59
C VAL A 249 -1.06 -12.43 18.49
N LEU A 250 0.24 -12.71 18.49
CA LEU A 250 0.86 -13.62 17.56
C LEU A 250 1.31 -14.88 18.28
N GLY A 251 0.88 -16.02 17.76
CA GLY A 251 1.28 -17.34 18.23
C GLY A 251 1.87 -18.17 17.08
N TYR A 252 2.94 -18.89 17.36
CA TYR A 252 3.66 -19.66 16.34
C TYR A 252 3.60 -21.15 16.62
N GLN A 253 3.51 -21.94 15.54
CA GLN A 253 3.74 -23.38 15.52
C GLN A 253 4.93 -23.64 14.60
N SER A 254 6.03 -24.16 15.12
CA SER A 254 7.29 -24.12 14.42
C SER A 254 8.18 -25.31 14.74
N MET A 255 9.04 -25.65 13.79
CA MET A 255 10.27 -26.43 14.02
C MET A 255 11.44 -25.55 14.50
N ALA A 256 11.31 -24.22 14.44
CA ALA A 256 12.28 -23.22 14.89
C ALA A 256 11.83 -22.57 16.21
N GLU A 257 12.75 -21.89 16.91
CA GLU A 257 12.48 -21.23 18.20
C GLU A 257 11.79 -19.85 18.01
N TYR A 258 10.60 -19.85 17.42
CA TYR A 258 9.75 -18.67 17.35
C TYR A 258 8.96 -18.52 18.66
N ASN A 259 8.87 -17.31 19.17
CA ASN A 259 8.19 -17.02 20.41
C ASN A 259 6.96 -16.13 20.17
N GLY A 260 5.89 -16.42 20.90
CA GLY A 260 4.69 -15.61 20.85
C GLY A 260 4.94 -14.15 21.20
N TYR A 261 4.11 -13.29 20.67
CA TYR A 261 4.16 -11.85 20.87
C TYR A 261 2.76 -11.34 21.19
N PHE A 262 2.70 -10.39 22.12
CA PHE A 262 1.47 -9.69 22.49
C PHE A 262 1.73 -8.19 22.52
N SER A 263 0.73 -7.42 22.11
CA SER A 263 0.77 -5.98 22.27
C SER A 263 -0.60 -5.40 22.56
N LEU A 264 -0.58 -4.27 23.27
CA LEU A 264 -1.74 -3.43 23.54
C LEU A 264 -1.34 -1.97 23.30
N GLY A 265 -1.99 -1.33 22.34
CA GLY A 265 -1.84 0.08 22.05
C GLY A 265 -3.02 0.88 22.60
N ILE A 266 -2.74 2.03 23.18
CA ILE A 266 -3.73 3.01 23.64
C ILE A 266 -3.35 4.35 23.03
N THR A 267 -4.27 4.94 22.24
CA THR A 267 -4.05 6.21 21.55
C THR A 267 -5.18 7.18 21.91
N PRO A 268 -5.02 7.98 22.96
CA PRO A 268 -5.87 9.13 23.16
C PRO A 268 -5.51 10.24 22.18
N GLN A 269 -6.49 10.82 21.52
CA GLN A 269 -6.31 11.94 20.63
C GLN A 269 -7.43 12.96 20.74
N TRP A 270 -7.11 14.19 20.43
CA TRP A 270 -8.03 15.30 20.38
C TRP A 270 -7.93 15.99 19.03
N THR A 271 -9.08 16.19 18.39
CA THR A 271 -9.20 16.85 17.10
C THR A 271 -9.94 18.17 17.27
N TYR A 272 -9.32 19.26 16.82
CA TYR A 272 -9.92 20.58 16.84
C TYR A 272 -9.90 21.20 15.44
N ARG A 273 -11.00 21.81 15.04
CA ARG A 273 -11.13 22.48 13.75
C ARG A 273 -11.37 23.96 13.99
N TYR A 274 -10.55 24.77 13.34
CA TYR A 274 -10.67 26.23 13.38
C TYR A 274 -10.46 26.78 11.97
N GLU A 275 -11.52 27.36 11.40
CA GLU A 275 -11.53 27.84 10.00
C GLU A 275 -10.99 26.76 9.04
N ASP A 276 -9.93 27.07 8.33
CA ASP A 276 -9.27 26.20 7.35
C ASP A 276 -8.28 25.22 7.97
N PHE A 277 -8.11 25.26 9.30
CA PHE A 277 -7.18 24.39 10.02
C PHE A 277 -7.89 23.24 10.71
N GLN A 278 -7.25 22.09 10.68
CA GLN A 278 -7.56 20.97 11.56
C GLN A 278 -6.30 20.57 12.32
N PHE A 279 -6.43 20.50 13.63
CA PHE A 279 -5.38 20.07 14.54
C PHE A 279 -5.75 18.71 15.11
N ILE A 280 -4.81 17.80 15.14
CA ILE A 280 -4.90 16.53 15.87
C ILE A 280 -3.74 16.53 16.84
N ALA A 281 -4.01 16.27 18.11
CA ALA A 281 -3.01 16.13 19.16
C ALA A 281 -3.29 14.87 19.97
N GLY A 282 -2.30 13.99 20.05
CA GLY A 282 -2.40 12.72 20.74
C GLY A 282 -1.04 12.08 20.94
N PHE A 283 -1.05 10.88 21.47
CA PHE A 283 0.15 10.06 21.63
C PHE A 283 -0.22 8.59 21.67
N ASN A 284 0.70 7.74 21.24
CA ASN A 284 0.55 6.29 21.31
C ASN A 284 1.30 5.76 22.53
N MET A 285 0.64 4.91 23.30
CA MET A 285 1.22 4.10 24.37
C MET A 285 1.15 2.63 23.94
N ASP A 286 2.30 2.03 23.63
CA ASP A 286 2.40 0.64 23.19
C ASP A 286 2.98 -0.22 24.30
N PHE A 287 2.17 -1.10 24.87
CA PHE A 287 2.58 -2.15 25.79
C PHE A 287 2.85 -3.42 25.02
N GLN A 288 4.00 -4.05 25.27
CA GLN A 288 4.44 -5.22 24.53
C GLN A 288 4.93 -6.32 25.46
N GLY A 289 4.65 -7.56 25.10
CA GLY A 289 5.10 -8.75 25.81
C GLY A 289 5.58 -9.83 24.82
N GLY A 290 6.61 -10.56 25.25
CA GLY A 290 7.25 -11.63 24.45
C GLY A 290 8.73 -11.77 24.78
N LYS A 291 9.32 -12.93 24.47
CA LYS A 291 10.72 -13.25 24.84
C LYS A 291 11.76 -12.30 24.23
N HIS A 292 11.48 -11.72 23.05
CA HIS A 292 12.41 -10.84 22.34
C HIS A 292 12.10 -9.35 22.50
N VAL A 293 11.16 -9.00 23.35
CA VAL A 293 10.78 -7.61 23.62
C VAL A 293 11.81 -6.96 24.55
N LYS A 294 12.52 -5.95 24.05
CA LYS A 294 13.53 -5.19 24.83
C LYS A 294 12.90 -4.05 25.64
N HIS A 295 11.83 -3.47 25.11
CA HIS A 295 11.17 -2.30 25.70
C HIS A 295 9.67 -2.60 25.82
N PRO A 296 9.19 -3.02 27.02
CA PRO A 296 7.79 -3.42 27.21
C PRO A 296 6.80 -2.26 27.12
N LEU A 297 7.25 -1.03 27.28
CA LEU A 297 6.46 0.19 27.09
C LEU A 297 7.21 1.11 26.13
N GLN A 298 6.52 1.56 25.10
CA GLN A 298 7.00 2.56 24.17
C GLN A 298 5.97 3.67 24.02
N LEU A 299 6.46 4.91 23.87
CA LEU A 299 5.65 6.10 23.69
C LEU A 299 6.06 6.78 22.40
N SER A 300 5.08 7.20 21.62
CA SER A 300 5.31 7.99 20.40
C SER A 300 4.26 9.08 20.22
N PRO A 301 4.60 10.19 19.55
CA PRO A 301 3.63 11.23 19.25
C PRO A 301 2.56 10.75 18.26
N GLU A 302 1.41 11.44 18.27
CA GLU A 302 0.33 11.31 17.29
C GLU A 302 -0.28 12.70 17.07
N CYS A 303 0.40 13.54 16.27
CA CYS A 303 0.01 14.92 16.06
C CYS A 303 -0.05 15.24 14.57
N SER A 304 -1.03 16.03 14.16
CA SER A 304 -1.05 16.60 12.79
C SER A 304 -1.71 17.96 12.73
N ILE A 305 -1.29 18.73 11.72
CA ILE A 305 -1.88 20.03 11.39
C ILE A 305 -2.18 20.00 9.90
N SER A 306 -3.46 20.08 9.55
CA SER A 306 -3.93 20.19 8.18
C SER A 306 -4.42 21.61 7.93
N TYR A 307 -4.04 22.18 6.79
CA TYR A 307 -4.45 23.52 6.33
C TYR A 307 -5.01 23.43 4.92
N VAL A 308 -6.30 23.75 4.76
CA VAL A 308 -7.04 23.63 3.50
C VAL A 308 -7.84 24.91 3.25
N PRO A 309 -7.18 26.03 2.86
CA PRO A 309 -7.84 27.33 2.69
C PRO A 309 -8.80 27.37 1.50
N ASN A 310 -8.61 26.50 0.51
CA ASN A 310 -9.47 26.44 -0.66
C ASN A 310 -9.30 25.11 -1.41
N LYS A 311 -10.10 24.92 -2.47
CA LYS A 311 -10.08 23.71 -3.32
C LYS A 311 -8.80 23.49 -4.13
N ARG A 312 -7.90 24.46 -4.15
CA ARG A 312 -6.67 24.43 -4.96
C ARG A 312 -5.42 24.14 -4.17
N PHE A 313 -5.44 24.40 -2.87
CA PHE A 313 -4.25 24.26 -2.03
C PHE A 313 -4.57 23.50 -0.75
N GLN A 314 -3.65 22.63 -0.37
CA GLN A 314 -3.65 21.97 0.94
C GLN A 314 -2.22 21.80 1.44
N ALA A 315 -2.05 21.81 2.74
CA ALA A 315 -0.80 21.45 3.40
C ALA A 315 -1.11 20.57 4.62
N LEU A 316 -0.23 19.62 4.89
CA LEU A 316 -0.32 18.74 6.03
C LEU A 316 1.05 18.60 6.68
N PHE A 317 1.12 18.86 7.96
CA PHE A 317 2.25 18.49 8.79
C PHE A 317 1.83 17.33 9.70
N THR A 318 2.61 16.26 9.73
CA THR A 318 2.44 15.15 10.66
C THR A 318 3.67 14.99 11.53
N PHE A 319 3.43 14.66 12.78
CA PHE A 319 4.45 14.28 13.75
C PHE A 319 3.93 13.09 14.51
N ASP A 320 4.29 11.91 14.05
CA ASP A 320 3.73 10.66 14.51
C ASP A 320 4.80 9.60 14.80
N GLY A 321 4.36 8.47 15.27
CA GLY A 321 5.19 7.30 15.50
C GLY A 321 4.31 6.10 15.82
N GLY A 322 4.95 5.01 16.23
CA GLY A 322 4.22 3.80 16.60
C GLY A 322 4.90 2.53 16.12
N ARG A 323 4.21 1.44 16.32
CA ARG A 323 4.71 0.10 16.06
C ARG A 323 4.14 -0.46 14.77
N GLU A 324 4.99 -1.12 14.00
CA GLU A 324 4.63 -1.92 12.83
C GLU A 324 4.99 -3.38 13.11
N ILE A 325 3.99 -4.26 13.07
CA ILE A 325 4.17 -5.70 13.22
C ILE A 325 4.43 -6.29 11.84
N HIS A 326 5.38 -7.21 11.76
CA HIS A 326 5.70 -7.97 10.55
C HIS A 326 5.14 -9.38 10.68
N THR A 327 3.97 -9.63 10.14
CA THR A 327 3.38 -10.97 10.09
C THR A 327 4.09 -11.86 9.08
N LEU A 328 3.95 -13.17 9.18
CA LEU A 328 4.50 -14.08 8.15
C LEU A 328 3.91 -13.81 6.76
N SER A 329 2.66 -13.37 6.68
CA SER A 329 2.03 -12.94 5.43
C SER A 329 2.76 -11.74 4.84
N ASP A 330 3.04 -10.69 5.63
CA ASP A 330 3.79 -9.50 5.19
C ASP A 330 5.20 -9.87 4.73
N LEU A 331 5.89 -10.72 5.51
CA LEU A 331 7.24 -11.16 5.17
C LEU A 331 7.28 -12.01 3.90
N HIS A 332 6.26 -12.85 3.66
CA HIS A 332 6.10 -13.60 2.44
C HIS A 332 5.90 -12.67 1.23
N HIS A 333 5.04 -11.68 1.35
CA HIS A 333 4.83 -10.70 0.28
C HIS A 333 6.09 -9.84 0.04
N ARG A 334 6.86 -9.55 1.09
CA ARG A 334 8.14 -8.86 0.95
C ARG A 334 9.17 -9.71 0.19
N SER A 335 9.28 -10.99 0.49
CA SER A 335 10.04 -11.96 -0.28
C SER A 335 9.57 -13.40 0.01
N PRO A 336 8.95 -14.09 -0.95
CA PRO A 336 8.58 -15.50 -0.77
C PRO A 336 9.82 -16.40 -0.62
N TYR A 337 10.99 -15.91 -1.00
CA TYR A 337 12.25 -16.63 -0.98
C TYR A 337 13.04 -16.48 0.33
N TRP A 338 12.38 -15.97 1.36
CA TRP A 338 12.91 -15.95 2.71
C TRP A 338 12.65 -17.31 3.40
N PRO A 339 13.68 -18.01 3.89
CA PRO A 339 13.51 -19.37 4.45
C PRO A 339 12.98 -19.40 5.89
N SER A 340 12.57 -18.28 6.46
CA SER A 340 11.95 -18.18 7.80
C SER A 340 12.83 -18.73 8.95
N VAL A 341 14.15 -18.58 8.85
CA VAL A 341 15.08 -19.12 9.85
C VAL A 341 15.23 -18.27 11.10
N GLU A 342 14.87 -16.99 11.04
CA GLU A 342 14.99 -16.04 12.14
C GLU A 342 13.65 -15.32 12.37
N GLN A 343 13.28 -15.14 13.64
CA GLN A 343 12.11 -14.36 13.99
C GLN A 343 12.39 -12.87 13.78
N ILE A 344 11.56 -12.23 12.96
CA ILE A 344 11.61 -10.80 12.69
C ILE A 344 10.87 -10.06 13.80
N ARG A 345 11.51 -9.02 14.34
CA ARG A 345 10.92 -8.16 15.37
C ARG A 345 10.07 -7.07 14.73
N PRO A 346 9.04 -6.59 15.45
CA PRO A 346 8.31 -5.39 15.02
C PRO A 346 9.25 -4.20 14.84
N THR A 347 9.02 -3.40 13.81
CA THR A 347 9.66 -2.09 13.65
C THR A 347 8.95 -1.08 14.54
N TYR A 348 9.72 -0.22 15.19
CA TYR A 348 9.17 0.88 15.97
C TYR A 348 9.63 2.23 15.43
N THR A 349 8.68 3.06 15.03
CA THR A 349 8.93 4.44 14.64
C THR A 349 8.88 5.32 15.88
N PHE A 350 10.04 5.77 16.36
CA PHE A 350 10.12 6.67 17.50
C PHE A 350 9.60 8.06 17.16
N MET A 351 9.86 8.48 15.94
CA MET A 351 9.50 9.79 15.42
C MET A 351 9.44 9.74 13.90
N ASN A 352 8.37 10.25 13.35
CA ASN A 352 8.20 10.59 11.94
C ASN A 352 7.69 12.02 11.86
N ALA A 353 8.51 12.93 11.36
CA ALA A 353 8.13 14.32 11.10
C ALA A 353 8.03 14.51 9.60
N ARG A 354 6.86 14.87 9.08
CA ARG A 354 6.62 14.99 7.65
C ARG A 354 5.79 16.24 7.33
N LEU A 355 6.19 16.95 6.29
CA LEU A 355 5.46 18.07 5.71
C LEU A 355 5.09 17.73 4.27
N GLU A 356 3.83 17.95 3.93
CA GLU A 356 3.29 17.70 2.59
C GLU A 356 2.50 18.91 2.11
N GLY A 357 2.52 19.13 0.79
CA GLY A 357 1.73 20.16 0.16
C GLY A 357 1.17 19.72 -1.17
N GLY A 358 -0.10 20.02 -1.42
CA GLY A 358 -0.79 19.74 -2.67
C GLY A 358 -1.35 21.02 -3.29
N VAL A 359 -1.20 21.16 -4.61
CA VAL A 359 -1.77 22.30 -5.34
C VAL A 359 -2.39 21.84 -6.66
N ARG A 360 -3.60 22.35 -6.92
CA ARG A 360 -4.23 22.28 -8.23
C ARG A 360 -3.85 23.52 -9.01
N ILE A 361 -2.96 23.39 -9.98
CA ILE A 361 -2.44 24.50 -10.78
C ILE A 361 -3.50 24.98 -11.77
N ILE A 362 -4.05 24.04 -12.53
CA ILE A 362 -5.19 24.21 -13.44
C ILE A 362 -6.11 23.01 -13.32
N ASP A 363 -7.28 23.08 -13.96
CA ASP A 363 -8.19 21.92 -13.98
C ASP A 363 -7.49 20.71 -14.61
N GLY A 364 -7.50 19.61 -13.88
CA GLY A 364 -6.85 18.35 -14.26
C GLY A 364 -5.36 18.27 -13.92
N LEU A 365 -4.65 19.36 -13.55
CA LEU A 365 -3.23 19.31 -13.19
C LEU A 365 -3.06 19.50 -11.67
N HIS A 366 -2.57 18.44 -11.03
CA HIS A 366 -2.29 18.39 -9.60
C HIS A 366 -0.80 18.15 -9.37
N LEU A 367 -0.23 18.91 -8.46
CA LEU A 367 1.12 18.74 -7.95
C LEU A 367 1.05 18.45 -6.45
N HIS A 368 1.78 17.47 -6.01
CA HIS A 368 2.00 17.15 -4.60
C HIS A 368 3.51 17.06 -4.35
N LEU A 369 3.96 17.64 -3.25
CA LEU A 369 5.34 17.58 -2.78
C LEU A 369 5.35 17.25 -1.30
N GLY A 370 6.28 16.40 -0.88
CA GLY A 370 6.43 15.99 0.50
C GLY A 370 7.90 15.87 0.91
N GLY A 371 8.13 15.96 2.20
CA GLY A 371 9.43 15.69 2.77
C GLY A 371 9.31 15.32 4.23
N GLY A 372 10.14 14.39 4.70
CA GLY A 372 10.07 13.92 6.06
C GLY A 372 11.36 13.30 6.58
N TYR A 373 11.38 13.08 7.87
CA TYR A 373 12.47 12.44 8.57
C TYR A 373 11.93 11.46 9.59
N ARG A 374 12.44 10.20 9.54
CA ARG A 374 12.04 9.13 10.45
C ARG A 374 13.21 8.56 11.23
N VAL A 375 12.92 8.20 12.48
CA VAL A 375 13.84 7.48 13.36
C VAL A 375 13.22 6.13 13.70
N LEU A 376 13.86 5.05 13.27
CA LEU A 376 13.35 3.69 13.32
C LEU A 376 14.19 2.82 14.26
N GLY A 377 13.51 2.09 15.12
CA GLY A 377 14.08 0.96 15.84
C GLY A 377 13.68 -0.35 15.16
N ASP A 378 14.62 -1.26 15.01
CA ASP A 378 14.42 -2.57 14.38
C ASP A 378 13.79 -2.50 12.97
N ALA A 379 14.19 -1.48 12.15
CA ALA A 379 13.79 -1.37 10.75
C ALA A 379 14.20 -2.62 9.97
N LEU A 380 13.33 -3.04 9.04
CA LEU A 380 13.48 -4.29 8.30
C LEU A 380 14.26 -4.07 7.00
N PHE A 381 15.36 -4.80 6.83
CA PHE A 381 16.18 -4.84 5.62
C PHE A 381 16.27 -6.25 5.06
N ASP A 382 16.61 -6.38 3.77
CA ASP A 382 16.84 -7.64 3.10
C ASP A 382 18.13 -7.62 2.28
N LEU A 383 18.79 -8.77 2.28
CA LEU A 383 20.00 -9.00 1.49
C LEU A 383 19.96 -10.39 0.85
N PRO A 384 20.58 -10.57 -0.32
CA PRO A 384 20.91 -11.89 -0.82
C PRO A 384 22.04 -12.49 0.03
N VAL A 385 21.87 -13.73 0.45
CA VAL A 385 22.85 -14.50 1.21
C VAL A 385 23.07 -15.86 0.54
N GLY A 386 24.30 -16.35 0.53
CA GLY A 386 24.68 -17.57 -0.17
C GLY A 386 25.26 -17.29 -1.55
N GLU A 387 25.62 -18.34 -2.27
CA GLU A 387 26.22 -18.27 -3.60
C GLU A 387 25.50 -19.19 -4.58
N GLY A 388 25.45 -18.80 -5.85
CA GLY A 388 24.88 -19.59 -6.93
C GLY A 388 23.44 -20.02 -6.62
N ARG A 389 23.15 -21.30 -6.76
CA ARG A 389 21.83 -21.88 -6.49
C ARG A 389 21.47 -21.99 -5.00
N GLY A 390 22.41 -21.85 -4.10
CA GLY A 390 22.18 -21.79 -2.65
C GLY A 390 21.82 -20.39 -2.13
N MET A 391 21.63 -19.42 -3.00
CA MET A 391 21.27 -18.05 -2.63
C MET A 391 19.80 -17.98 -2.16
N TYR A 392 19.57 -17.22 -1.09
CA TYR A 392 18.23 -16.94 -0.56
C TYR A 392 18.14 -15.50 -0.05
N THR A 393 16.94 -15.00 0.11
CA THR A 393 16.74 -13.70 0.78
C THR A 393 16.83 -13.88 2.28
N ARG A 394 17.64 -13.08 2.96
CA ARG A 394 17.65 -12.99 4.43
C ARG A 394 17.13 -11.64 4.86
N LEU A 395 16.26 -11.63 5.87
CA LEU A 395 15.68 -10.43 6.47
C LEU A 395 16.40 -10.10 7.76
N PHE A 396 16.60 -8.80 8.03
CA PHE A 396 17.31 -8.30 9.20
C PHE A 396 16.59 -7.11 9.81
N ASN A 397 16.61 -7.04 11.14
CA ASN A 397 16.18 -5.86 11.86
C ASN A 397 17.39 -5.02 12.30
N HIS A 398 17.39 -3.73 11.99
CA HIS A 398 18.45 -2.81 12.41
C HIS A 398 17.88 -1.41 12.71
N LYS A 399 18.55 -0.66 13.60
CA LYS A 399 18.21 0.75 13.84
C LYS A 399 18.60 1.59 12.63
N ALA A 400 17.70 2.44 12.19
CA ALA A 400 17.91 3.29 11.04
C ALA A 400 17.27 4.66 11.20
N GLN A 401 17.80 5.62 10.44
CA GLN A 401 17.18 6.91 10.21
C GLN A 401 17.02 7.10 8.71
N VAL A 402 15.98 7.78 8.30
CA VAL A 402 15.75 8.05 6.88
C VAL A 402 15.17 9.44 6.67
N ALA A 403 15.81 10.22 5.81
CA ALA A 403 15.27 11.45 5.27
C ALA A 403 14.69 11.17 3.90
N THR A 404 13.49 11.67 3.63
CA THR A 404 12.75 11.42 2.40
C THR A 404 12.31 12.74 1.79
N ILE A 405 12.41 12.86 0.47
CA ILE A 405 11.75 13.90 -0.34
C ILE A 405 11.02 13.18 -1.44
N ASP A 406 9.75 13.50 -1.63
CA ASP A 406 8.92 12.90 -2.65
C ASP A 406 8.02 13.91 -3.35
N GLY A 407 7.54 13.53 -4.52
CA GLY A 407 6.62 14.35 -5.27
C GLY A 407 5.77 13.53 -6.22
N LYS A 408 4.61 14.07 -6.55
CA LYS A 408 3.69 13.51 -7.52
C LYS A 408 3.13 14.62 -8.39
N VAL A 409 3.15 14.40 -9.69
CA VAL A 409 2.44 15.23 -10.67
C VAL A 409 1.41 14.36 -11.35
N SER A 410 0.19 14.83 -11.47
CA SER A 410 -0.84 14.14 -12.23
C SER A 410 -1.59 15.13 -13.12
N TYR A 411 -1.83 14.72 -14.36
CA TYR A 411 -2.57 15.49 -15.34
C TYR A 411 -3.63 14.60 -15.99
N THR A 412 -4.86 15.09 -15.99
CA THR A 412 -5.99 14.43 -16.65
C THR A 412 -6.70 15.42 -17.54
N TYR A 413 -6.78 15.12 -18.81
CA TYR A 413 -7.53 15.92 -19.80
C TYR A 413 -8.73 15.13 -20.29
N LYS A 414 -9.91 15.46 -19.74
CA LYS A 414 -11.15 14.74 -19.99
C LYS A 414 -10.94 13.22 -19.77
N ASP A 415 -11.49 12.39 -20.65
CA ASP A 415 -11.25 10.95 -20.73
C ASP A 415 -10.23 10.56 -21.80
N PHE A 416 -9.53 11.56 -22.37
CA PHE A 416 -8.62 11.37 -23.50
C PHE A 416 -7.21 11.01 -23.06
N VAL A 417 -6.65 11.74 -22.06
CA VAL A 417 -5.29 11.52 -21.55
C VAL A 417 -5.29 11.59 -20.04
N SER A 418 -4.63 10.66 -19.39
CA SER A 418 -4.26 10.73 -17.99
C SER A 418 -2.78 10.34 -17.86
N VAL A 419 -2.01 11.20 -17.22
CA VAL A 419 -0.59 10.97 -16.94
C VAL A 419 -0.35 11.22 -15.46
N SER A 420 0.39 10.35 -14.81
CA SER A 420 0.90 10.59 -13.47
C SER A 420 2.37 10.19 -13.37
N ALA A 421 3.14 10.98 -12.67
CA ALA A 421 4.50 10.66 -12.29
C ALA A 421 4.65 10.89 -10.80
N LYS A 422 5.14 9.88 -10.09
CA LYS A 422 5.51 9.99 -8.67
C LYS A 422 6.95 9.54 -8.50
N GLY A 423 7.67 10.16 -7.59
CA GLY A 423 9.02 9.76 -7.27
C GLY A 423 9.39 10.12 -5.86
N ALA A 424 10.32 9.40 -5.30
CA ALA A 424 10.86 9.66 -3.97
C ALA A 424 12.37 9.44 -3.96
N TYR A 425 13.06 10.29 -3.23
CA TYR A 425 14.47 10.14 -2.88
C TYR A 425 14.58 9.90 -1.38
N GLN A 426 15.32 8.87 -0.99
CA GLN A 426 15.53 8.46 0.38
C GLN A 426 17.02 8.47 0.72
N HIS A 427 17.37 9.14 1.80
CA HIS A 427 18.70 9.11 2.34
C HIS A 427 18.71 8.32 3.66
N TRP A 428 19.20 7.08 3.59
CA TRP A 428 19.30 6.17 4.71
C TRP A 428 20.58 6.38 5.50
N MET A 429 20.46 6.39 6.80
CA MET A 429 21.58 6.55 7.74
C MET A 429 21.56 5.40 8.73
N LEU A 430 22.62 4.57 8.68
CA LEU A 430 22.93 3.55 9.68
C LEU A 430 24.27 3.90 10.30
N LYS A 431 24.37 3.73 11.61
CA LYS A 431 25.62 4.00 12.32
C LYS A 431 26.67 2.95 12.00
N ASP A 432 26.24 1.69 11.97
CA ASP A 432 27.07 0.50 11.74
C ASP A 432 26.40 -0.33 10.61
N ASP A 433 27.11 -1.31 10.06
CA ASP A 433 26.58 -2.29 9.09
C ASP A 433 25.95 -1.70 7.82
N ARG A 434 26.63 -0.76 7.18
CA ARG A 434 26.18 -0.14 5.92
C ARG A 434 25.84 -1.13 4.81
N VAL A 435 26.36 -2.37 4.88
CA VAL A 435 26.03 -3.45 3.93
C VAL A 435 24.51 -3.69 3.87
N LEU A 436 23.80 -3.55 5.00
CA LEU A 436 22.35 -3.70 5.07
C LEU A 436 21.59 -2.73 4.15
N LEU A 437 22.22 -1.62 3.77
CA LEU A 437 21.63 -0.64 2.85
C LEU A 437 21.76 -1.02 1.38
N ALA A 438 22.43 -2.11 1.04
CA ALA A 438 22.70 -2.44 -0.36
C ALA A 438 21.42 -2.57 -1.21
N ARG A 439 20.32 -2.96 -0.59
CA ARG A 439 19.02 -3.03 -1.23
C ARG A 439 18.01 -1.99 -0.72
N ALA A 440 18.44 -1.08 0.15
CA ALA A 440 17.60 0.04 0.54
C ALA A 440 17.41 0.98 -0.67
N PRO A 441 16.16 1.30 -1.04
CA PRO A 441 15.90 2.17 -2.17
C PRO A 441 16.45 3.57 -1.88
N GLN A 442 17.24 4.11 -2.78
CA GLN A 442 17.71 5.48 -2.72
C GLN A 442 16.83 6.41 -3.54
N PHE A 443 16.43 5.97 -4.71
CA PHE A 443 15.50 6.69 -5.57
C PHE A 443 14.52 5.71 -6.18
N ASN A 444 13.25 6.07 -6.18
CA ASN A 444 12.20 5.36 -6.90
C ASN A 444 11.37 6.34 -7.72
N MET A 445 10.87 5.88 -8.86
CA MET A 445 9.99 6.66 -9.71
C MET A 445 9.03 5.71 -10.44
N ASP A 446 7.76 6.09 -10.45
CA ASP A 446 6.72 5.47 -11.27
C ASP A 446 6.12 6.53 -12.18
N VAL A 447 6.03 6.22 -13.47
CA VAL A 447 5.36 7.04 -14.47
C VAL A 447 4.29 6.20 -15.14
N ASP A 448 3.05 6.65 -15.02
CA ASP A 448 1.88 6.02 -15.65
C ASP A 448 1.29 6.98 -16.66
N ALA A 449 1.00 6.51 -17.85
CA ALA A 449 0.27 7.27 -18.84
C ALA A 449 -0.78 6.40 -19.52
N ARG A 450 -1.91 7.01 -19.80
CA ARG A 450 -3.02 6.39 -20.49
C ARG A 450 -3.58 7.35 -21.52
N VAL A 451 -3.90 6.84 -22.69
CA VAL A 451 -4.47 7.59 -23.78
C VAL A 451 -5.61 6.81 -24.45
N ARG A 452 -6.70 7.50 -24.74
CA ARG A 452 -7.76 6.95 -25.57
C ARG A 452 -7.38 7.20 -27.04
N ILE A 453 -6.96 6.14 -27.75
CA ILE A 453 -6.52 6.22 -29.14
C ILE A 453 -7.73 6.43 -30.07
N ILE A 454 -8.75 5.62 -29.88
CA ILE A 454 -10.08 5.73 -30.50
C ILE A 454 -11.15 5.40 -29.45
N PRO A 455 -12.45 5.62 -29.71
CA PRO A 455 -13.51 5.49 -28.69
C PRO A 455 -13.47 4.20 -27.86
N ASN A 456 -13.06 3.08 -28.43
CA ASN A 456 -13.07 1.78 -27.75
C ASN A 456 -11.65 1.23 -27.51
N LEU A 457 -10.60 1.95 -27.88
CA LEU A 457 -9.21 1.51 -27.72
C LEU A 457 -8.44 2.47 -26.81
N TYR A 458 -7.89 1.92 -25.75
CA TYR A 458 -7.00 2.63 -24.83
C TYR A 458 -5.63 2.01 -24.89
N GLY A 459 -4.62 2.86 -24.99
CA GLY A 459 -3.23 2.51 -24.78
C GLY A 459 -2.78 3.00 -23.40
N TYR A 460 -1.87 2.30 -22.78
CA TYR A 460 -1.28 2.67 -21.50
C TYR A 460 0.17 2.26 -21.42
N THR A 461 0.92 2.94 -20.58
CA THR A 461 2.32 2.63 -20.31
C THR A 461 2.63 2.87 -18.84
N ASN A 462 3.49 2.05 -18.28
CA ASN A 462 4.05 2.21 -16.95
C ASN A 462 5.58 2.08 -17.05
N LEU A 463 6.28 3.03 -16.42
CA LEU A 463 7.73 2.96 -16.20
C LEU A 463 7.99 2.93 -14.71
N HIS A 464 8.56 1.85 -14.23
CA HIS A 464 8.98 1.67 -12.85
C HIS A 464 10.51 1.70 -12.76
N LEU A 465 11.05 2.62 -11.97
CA LEU A 465 12.47 2.78 -11.79
C LEU A 465 12.83 2.76 -10.30
N VAL A 466 13.83 1.94 -9.95
CA VAL A 466 14.39 1.90 -8.60
C VAL A 466 15.90 1.89 -8.67
N SER A 467 16.53 2.76 -7.92
CA SER A 467 17.95 2.65 -7.64
C SER A 467 18.20 2.39 -6.16
N PHE A 468 19.18 1.58 -5.88
CA PHE A 468 19.56 1.19 -4.53
C PHE A 468 20.71 2.05 -3.98
N THR A 469 20.86 2.06 -2.68
CA THR A 469 21.91 2.80 -1.98
C THR A 469 23.29 2.22 -2.33
N ASP A 470 24.22 3.10 -2.68
CA ASP A 470 25.63 2.73 -2.86
C ASP A 470 26.33 2.69 -1.50
N THR A 471 26.61 1.50 -1.01
CA THR A 471 27.25 1.30 0.29
C THR A 471 28.76 1.49 0.25
N LYS A 472 29.37 1.41 -0.94
CA LYS A 472 30.83 1.36 -1.18
C LYS A 472 31.56 0.19 -0.46
N VAL A 473 30.80 -0.76 0.06
CA VAL A 473 31.32 -1.95 0.76
C VAL A 473 31.17 -3.18 -0.10
N ILE A 474 30.04 -3.31 -0.80
CA ILE A 474 29.76 -4.38 -1.76
C ILE A 474 29.34 -3.76 -3.09
N GLU A 475 29.39 -4.54 -4.17
CA GLU A 475 28.94 -4.09 -5.47
C GLU A 475 27.48 -3.62 -5.39
N ARG A 476 27.22 -2.46 -5.97
CA ARG A 476 25.87 -1.88 -6.00
C ARG A 476 24.90 -2.77 -6.77
N GLU A 477 23.77 -3.07 -6.17
CA GLU A 477 22.69 -3.79 -6.83
C GLU A 477 22.23 -3.05 -8.10
N ARG A 478 21.93 -3.80 -9.15
CA ARG A 478 21.46 -3.21 -10.42
C ARG A 478 20.12 -2.52 -10.23
N ALA A 479 20.01 -1.33 -10.80
CA ALA A 479 18.75 -0.60 -10.79
C ALA A 479 17.65 -1.41 -11.51
N ILE A 480 16.46 -1.43 -10.93
CA ILE A 480 15.25 -1.91 -11.57
C ILE A 480 14.81 -0.84 -12.55
N ILE A 481 14.65 -1.21 -13.81
CA ILE A 481 14.05 -0.38 -14.85
C ILE A 481 13.08 -1.28 -15.60
N ASP A 482 11.83 -1.23 -15.20
CA ASP A 482 10.75 -1.98 -15.82
C ASP A 482 9.85 -1.02 -16.59
N TRP A 483 9.86 -1.15 -17.90
CA TRP A 483 8.98 -0.40 -18.79
C TRP A 483 7.97 -1.34 -19.41
N SER A 484 6.70 -1.04 -19.21
CA SER A 484 5.56 -1.84 -19.66
C SER A 484 4.66 -1.01 -20.57
N LEU A 485 4.12 -1.65 -21.59
CA LEU A 485 3.12 -1.09 -22.50
C LEU A 485 1.91 -2.01 -22.53
N GLY A 486 0.74 -1.43 -22.71
CA GLY A 486 -0.45 -2.23 -22.89
C GLY A 486 -1.52 -1.54 -23.73
N ALA A 487 -2.47 -2.32 -24.19
CA ALA A 487 -3.64 -1.84 -24.90
C ALA A 487 -4.88 -2.63 -24.47
N ASN A 488 -6.00 -1.94 -24.40
CA ASN A 488 -7.31 -2.54 -24.12
C ASN A 488 -8.30 -2.10 -25.19
N TYR A 489 -8.94 -3.05 -25.84
CA TYR A 489 -9.97 -2.83 -26.84
C TYR A 489 -11.32 -3.35 -26.36
N ALA A 490 -12.26 -2.46 -26.13
CA ALA A 490 -13.63 -2.79 -25.77
C ALA A 490 -14.45 -3.09 -27.03
N LEU A 491 -14.72 -4.37 -27.29
CA LEU A 491 -15.58 -4.78 -28.40
C LEU A 491 -17.02 -4.29 -28.22
N ASN A 492 -17.52 -4.43 -27.00
CA ASN A 492 -18.82 -3.92 -26.55
C ASN A 492 -18.81 -3.76 -25.01
N ARG A 493 -19.98 -3.46 -24.39
CA ARG A 493 -20.07 -3.30 -22.94
C ARG A 493 -19.76 -4.56 -22.12
N HIS A 494 -19.82 -5.75 -22.75
CA HIS A 494 -19.62 -7.04 -22.08
C HIS A 494 -18.24 -7.62 -22.34
N PHE A 495 -17.62 -7.36 -23.49
CA PHE A 495 -16.38 -8.01 -23.90
C PHE A 495 -15.29 -6.98 -24.26
N SER A 496 -14.12 -7.20 -23.69
CA SER A 496 -12.91 -6.47 -24.03
C SER A 496 -11.73 -7.43 -24.19
N PHE A 497 -10.75 -7.04 -24.99
CA PHE A 497 -9.48 -7.75 -25.15
C PHE A 497 -8.35 -6.86 -24.71
N PHE A 498 -7.30 -7.46 -24.15
CA PHE A 498 -6.12 -6.73 -23.72
C PHE A 498 -4.84 -7.39 -24.21
N LEU A 499 -3.80 -6.58 -24.32
CA LEU A 499 -2.44 -6.98 -24.59
C LEU A 499 -1.52 -6.18 -23.67
N ASP A 500 -0.69 -6.88 -22.90
CA ASP A 500 0.31 -6.31 -22.01
C ASP A 500 1.69 -6.81 -22.40
N VAL A 501 2.64 -5.89 -22.42
CA VAL A 501 4.05 -6.16 -22.68
C VAL A 501 4.85 -5.62 -21.51
N HIS A 502 5.57 -6.49 -20.81
CA HIS A 502 6.37 -6.13 -19.64
C HIS A 502 7.84 -6.26 -19.95
N ASN A 503 8.64 -5.53 -19.17
CA ASN A 503 10.09 -5.47 -19.32
C ASN A 503 10.47 -5.27 -20.80
N LEU A 504 9.91 -4.22 -21.44
CA LEU A 504 10.08 -3.91 -22.85
C LEU A 504 11.56 -3.78 -23.26
N LEU A 505 12.40 -3.32 -22.33
CA LEU A 505 13.83 -3.18 -22.52
C LEU A 505 14.62 -4.48 -22.32
N ASN A 506 13.94 -5.58 -21.98
CA ASN A 506 14.54 -6.88 -21.67
C ASN A 506 15.71 -6.78 -20.70
N ARG A 507 15.58 -5.94 -19.67
CA ARG A 507 16.62 -5.72 -18.68
C ARG A 507 16.66 -6.84 -17.65
N ARG A 508 17.86 -7.16 -17.16
CA ARG A 508 18.06 -8.12 -16.07
C ARG A 508 18.18 -7.35 -14.75
N TYR A 509 17.26 -7.59 -13.85
CA TYR A 509 17.21 -7.04 -12.50
C TYR A 509 16.54 -8.05 -11.56
N SER A 510 16.56 -7.78 -10.26
CA SER A 510 15.95 -8.64 -9.24
C SER A 510 14.99 -7.81 -8.39
N TYR A 511 13.72 -8.20 -8.37
CA TYR A 511 12.77 -7.65 -7.41
C TYR A 511 13.06 -8.17 -6.00
N TYR A 512 13.30 -9.46 -5.89
CA TYR A 512 13.69 -10.09 -4.63
C TYR A 512 15.19 -10.30 -4.58
N ALA A 513 15.79 -10.15 -3.40
CA ALA A 513 17.22 -10.30 -3.20
C ALA A 513 17.73 -11.65 -3.73
N GLY A 514 18.58 -11.62 -4.75
CA GLY A 514 19.16 -12.81 -5.36
C GLY A 514 18.31 -13.52 -6.42
N TYR A 515 17.04 -13.11 -6.64
CA TYR A 515 16.11 -13.78 -7.55
C TYR A 515 15.83 -12.93 -8.79
N PRO A 516 16.17 -13.39 -10.01
CA PRO A 516 15.99 -12.61 -11.22
C PRO A 516 14.51 -12.43 -11.58
N ALA A 517 14.17 -11.25 -12.07
CA ALA A 517 12.87 -10.98 -12.66
C ALA A 517 12.74 -11.60 -14.07
N GLN A 518 11.51 -11.69 -14.58
CA GLN A 518 11.25 -12.10 -15.95
C GLN A 518 11.88 -11.11 -16.93
N GLY A 519 12.43 -11.63 -18.02
CA GLY A 519 12.81 -10.82 -19.17
C GLY A 519 11.58 -10.27 -19.89
N PHE A 520 11.75 -9.87 -21.14
CA PHE A 520 10.64 -9.44 -22.00
C PHE A 520 9.50 -10.45 -21.98
N ASN A 521 8.32 -10.02 -21.57
CA ASN A 521 7.17 -10.90 -21.55
C ASN A 521 5.90 -10.22 -22.08
N VAL A 522 5.01 -11.04 -22.62
CA VAL A 522 3.75 -10.61 -23.21
C VAL A 522 2.63 -11.41 -22.59
N LEU A 523 1.58 -10.73 -22.19
CA LEU A 523 0.33 -11.31 -21.69
C LEU A 523 -0.83 -10.79 -22.54
N THR A 524 -1.69 -11.66 -23.01
CA THR A 524 -2.90 -11.27 -23.74
C THR A 524 -4.11 -12.02 -23.23
N GLY A 525 -5.27 -11.45 -23.37
CA GLY A 525 -6.47 -12.08 -22.86
C GLY A 525 -7.76 -11.33 -23.10
N ALA A 526 -8.79 -11.78 -22.43
CA ALA A 526 -10.13 -11.24 -22.53
C ALA A 526 -10.71 -10.87 -21.16
N ILE A 527 -11.59 -9.90 -21.19
CA ILE A 527 -12.37 -9.43 -20.04
C ILE A 527 -13.85 -9.58 -20.40
N VAL A 528 -14.61 -10.15 -19.48
CA VAL A 528 -16.06 -10.29 -19.60
C VAL A 528 -16.71 -9.60 -18.42
N LYS A 529 -17.71 -8.75 -18.70
CA LYS A 529 -18.58 -8.10 -17.72
C LYS A 529 -20.01 -8.60 -17.90
N PHE A 530 -20.71 -9.00 -16.85
CA PHE A 530 -22.05 -9.60 -16.93
C PHE A 530 -22.93 -9.28 -15.72
#